data_024b5764d0a5fa8abe49f2114e508eb5
#
_entry.id   024b5764d0a5fa8abe49f2114e508eb5
#
_cell.length_a   1.000
_cell.length_b   1.000
_cell.length_c   1.000
_cell.angle_alpha   90.00
_cell.angle_beta   90.00
_cell.angle_gamma   90.00
#
_symmetry.space_group_name_H-M   'P 1'
#
loop_
_entity.id
_entity.type
_entity.pdbx_description
1 polymer ?
#
loop_
_entity_poly.entity_id
_entity_poly.type
_entity_poly.pdbx_seq_one_letter_code
_entity_poly.pdbx_strand_id
1 'polypeptide(L)'
;MATLVPDLSNAKHSRGKERELDVLYRLELSLPTGYEIFHNISWHSLHEDKDKHGEIDFVVLSPLGNVLLVEVKAGEVTIANGQMTKLYEDGPKDVGRQTSVQFAAVVDRLNKAGLRTHVTNCLVLPDYVIGDQHVIKIPPQRIIDATRFDRLGSLVREMLADEQAVSEVERLRKFFCNEFNVTLDMRVLGEQVRTATVRLADGLATWVPRITAPSGVIKIQATAGSGKTQLALKLLEDASDKSLKSL
;
A
#
# COMPACT_ATOMS: atom_id res chain seq x y z
N MET A 1 -19.82 -0.37 10.87
CA MET A 1 -18.63 -0.53 10.04
C MET A 1 -17.72 0.66 10.31
N ALA A 2 -16.44 0.44 10.32
CA ALA A 2 -15.44 1.52 10.38
C ALA A 2 -15.49 2.40 9.12
N THR A 3 -14.88 3.59 9.19
CA THR A 3 -14.78 4.51 8.06
C THR A 3 -13.39 4.38 7.44
N LEU A 4 -13.30 4.19 6.11
CA LEU A 4 -12.05 4.20 5.39
C LEU A 4 -11.63 5.62 5.00
N VAL A 5 -10.35 5.94 5.10
CA VAL A 5 -9.78 7.23 4.73
C VAL A 5 -8.50 7.01 3.90
N PRO A 6 -8.48 7.42 2.61
CA PRO A 6 -9.63 7.85 1.78
C PRO A 6 -10.61 6.72 1.48
N ASP A 7 -11.81 7.09 1.04
CA ASP A 7 -12.81 6.12 0.58
C ASP A 7 -12.31 5.37 -0.68
N LEU A 8 -12.49 4.04 -0.68
CA LEU A 8 -12.07 3.16 -1.78
C LEU A 8 -13.02 3.16 -2.99
N SER A 9 -14.07 3.98 -3.02
CA SER A 9 -15.09 3.97 -4.07
C SER A 9 -14.55 4.02 -5.51
N ASN A 10 -13.27 4.37 -5.69
CA ASN A 10 -12.58 4.45 -6.98
C ASN A 10 -11.25 3.67 -7.07
N ALA A 11 -10.89 2.87 -6.07
CA ALA A 11 -9.65 2.13 -6.07
C ALA A 11 -9.78 0.87 -6.94
N LYS A 12 -9.13 0.86 -8.10
CA LYS A 12 -8.97 -0.37 -8.91
C LYS A 12 -7.79 -1.17 -8.37
N HIS A 13 -8.01 -2.48 -8.24
CA HIS A 13 -7.06 -3.44 -7.69
C HIS A 13 -5.74 -3.47 -8.50
N SER A 14 -4.61 -3.26 -7.86
CA SER A 14 -3.30 -3.61 -8.42
C SER A 14 -2.92 -5.04 -7.99
N ARG A 15 -2.40 -5.82 -8.94
CA ARG A 15 -1.82 -7.14 -8.63
C ARG A 15 -0.67 -6.95 -7.63
N GLY A 16 -0.70 -7.70 -6.54
CA GLY A 16 0.31 -7.66 -5.46
C GLY A 16 -0.18 -7.04 -4.15
N LYS A 17 -1.30 -6.30 -4.15
CA LYS A 17 -1.94 -5.76 -2.93
C LYS A 17 -3.25 -6.48 -2.55
N GLU A 18 -3.55 -7.63 -3.16
CA GLU A 18 -4.81 -8.36 -2.91
C GLU A 18 -4.98 -8.71 -1.42
N ARG A 19 -3.89 -9.11 -0.75
CA ARG A 19 -3.94 -9.44 0.67
C ARG A 19 -4.07 -8.22 1.58
N GLU A 20 -3.43 -7.12 1.23
CA GLU A 20 -3.63 -5.85 1.95
C GLU A 20 -5.09 -5.40 1.85
N LEU A 21 -5.70 -5.52 0.66
CA LEU A 21 -7.12 -5.21 0.46
C LEU A 21 -8.04 -6.16 1.24
N ASP A 22 -7.74 -7.46 1.29
CA ASP A 22 -8.51 -8.41 2.10
C ASP A 22 -8.46 -8.03 3.59
N VAL A 23 -7.27 -7.68 4.11
CA VAL A 23 -7.10 -7.18 5.48
C VAL A 23 -7.91 -5.91 5.70
N LEU A 24 -7.83 -4.94 4.77
CA LEU A 24 -8.54 -3.67 4.85
C LEU A 24 -10.07 -3.86 4.90
N TYR A 25 -10.62 -4.66 3.99
CA TYR A 25 -12.05 -4.97 3.98
C TYR A 25 -12.52 -5.72 5.23
N ARG A 26 -11.71 -6.65 5.73
CA ARG A 26 -12.02 -7.35 6.99
C ARG A 26 -12.03 -6.39 8.18
N LEU A 27 -11.08 -5.47 8.26
CA LEU A 27 -11.06 -4.42 9.29
C LEU A 27 -12.30 -3.53 9.18
N GLU A 28 -12.62 -3.03 7.99
CA GLU A 28 -13.80 -2.20 7.75
C GLU A 28 -15.08 -2.87 8.23
N LEU A 29 -15.29 -4.14 7.82
CA LEU A 29 -16.51 -4.89 8.16
C LEU A 29 -16.59 -5.27 9.62
N SER A 30 -15.47 -5.59 10.27
CA SER A 30 -15.44 -6.15 11.62
C SER A 30 -15.33 -5.10 12.73
N LEU A 31 -14.82 -3.89 12.43
CA LEU A 31 -14.73 -2.81 13.40
C LEU A 31 -16.04 -2.03 13.45
N PRO A 32 -16.50 -1.63 14.65
CA PRO A 32 -17.73 -0.85 14.83
C PRO A 32 -17.64 0.55 14.24
N THR A 33 -18.77 1.21 14.15
CA THR A 33 -18.86 2.65 13.84
C THR A 33 -18.05 3.47 14.85
N GLY A 34 -17.40 4.52 14.35
CA GLY A 34 -16.53 5.40 15.14
C GLY A 34 -15.04 5.04 15.04
N TYR A 35 -14.70 3.85 14.52
CA TYR A 35 -13.32 3.55 14.12
C TYR A 35 -13.04 4.14 12.74
N GLU A 36 -11.84 4.69 12.55
CA GLU A 36 -11.36 5.18 11.26
C GLU A 36 -10.11 4.40 10.86
N ILE A 37 -10.03 4.02 9.59
CA ILE A 37 -8.89 3.27 9.04
C ILE A 37 -8.26 4.11 7.95
N PHE A 38 -7.06 4.59 8.22
CA PHE A 38 -6.23 5.30 7.25
C PHE A 38 -5.36 4.26 6.53
N HIS A 39 -5.30 4.31 5.22
CA HIS A 39 -4.51 3.40 4.41
C HIS A 39 -3.59 4.14 3.44
N ASN A 40 -2.54 3.45 2.93
CA ASN A 40 -1.51 4.04 2.07
C ASN A 40 -0.85 5.28 2.68
N ILE A 41 -0.43 5.17 3.95
CA ILE A 41 0.18 6.28 4.66
C ILE A 41 1.67 6.27 4.42
N SER A 42 2.17 7.24 3.64
CA SER A 42 3.60 7.45 3.52
C SER A 42 4.13 8.27 4.69
N TRP A 43 5.22 7.80 5.30
CA TRP A 43 5.93 8.54 6.34
C TRP A 43 7.33 8.92 5.88
N HIS A 44 7.76 10.08 6.30
CA HIS A 44 9.05 10.64 5.97
C HIS A 44 9.77 11.02 7.26
N SER A 45 10.99 10.54 7.44
CA SER A 45 11.82 10.85 8.60
C SER A 45 13.16 11.38 8.13
N LEU A 46 13.45 12.62 8.47
CA LEU A 46 14.78 13.22 8.37
C LEU A 46 15.57 12.81 9.62
N HIS A 47 16.49 11.87 9.49
CA HIS A 47 17.42 11.53 10.54
C HIS A 47 18.82 11.46 9.96
N GLU A 48 19.74 12.30 10.45
CA GLU A 48 21.17 12.30 10.13
C GLU A 48 21.50 12.18 8.64
N ASP A 49 21.15 13.19 7.83
CA ASP A 49 21.45 13.30 6.39
C ASP A 49 20.98 12.12 5.51
N LYS A 50 20.11 11.25 6.01
CA LYS A 50 19.48 10.19 5.21
C LYS A 50 17.96 10.33 5.26
N ASP A 51 17.39 10.72 4.12
CA ASP A 51 15.95 10.65 3.91
C ASP A 51 15.48 9.20 3.98
N LYS A 52 14.81 8.83 5.06
CA LYS A 52 14.14 7.53 5.16
C LYS A 52 12.68 7.73 4.80
N HIS A 53 12.29 7.14 3.69
CA HIS A 53 10.89 7.03 3.29
C HIS A 53 10.38 5.64 3.65
N GLY A 54 9.12 5.57 4.06
CA GLY A 54 8.45 4.31 4.31
C GLY A 54 6.95 4.48 4.15
N GLU A 55 6.25 3.38 4.02
CA GLU A 55 4.80 3.30 3.95
C GLU A 55 4.32 2.50 5.16
N ILE A 56 3.22 2.92 5.75
CA ILE A 56 2.47 2.17 6.76
C ILE A 56 1.21 1.69 6.06
N ASP A 57 0.98 0.39 6.09
CA ASP A 57 -0.15 -0.18 5.35
C ASP A 57 -1.47 0.38 5.88
N PHE A 58 -1.68 0.33 7.22
CA PHE A 58 -2.88 0.91 7.84
C PHE A 58 -2.57 1.56 9.18
N VAL A 59 -3.34 2.62 9.48
CA VAL A 59 -3.48 3.16 10.82
C VAL A 59 -4.94 3.08 11.23
N VAL A 60 -5.23 2.45 12.36
CA VAL A 60 -6.56 2.39 12.94
C VAL A 60 -6.65 3.37 14.10
N LEU A 61 -7.57 4.32 13.99
CA LEU A 61 -7.91 5.27 15.05
C LEU A 61 -9.21 4.83 15.73
N SER A 62 -9.14 4.60 17.03
CA SER A 62 -10.33 4.24 17.82
C SER A 62 -11.20 5.46 18.14
N PRO A 63 -12.48 5.27 18.52
CA PRO A 63 -13.35 6.36 18.99
C PRO A 63 -12.79 7.08 20.23
N LEU A 64 -11.92 6.40 20.98
CA LEU A 64 -11.26 6.97 22.17
C LEU A 64 -9.98 7.72 21.85
N GLY A 65 -9.55 7.74 20.58
CA GLY A 65 -8.32 8.40 20.12
C GLY A 65 -7.06 7.55 20.24
N ASN A 66 -7.18 6.25 20.55
CA ASN A 66 -6.01 5.34 20.57
C ASN A 66 -5.66 4.91 19.15
N VAL A 67 -4.38 4.73 18.88
CA VAL A 67 -3.81 4.51 17.55
C VAL A 67 -3.16 3.14 17.46
N LEU A 68 -3.52 2.35 16.44
CA LEU A 68 -2.86 1.10 16.09
C LEU A 68 -2.25 1.20 14.70
N LEU A 69 -0.95 0.95 14.61
CA LEU A 69 -0.24 0.80 13.34
C LEU A 69 -0.30 -0.66 12.91
N VAL A 70 -0.76 -0.92 11.72
CA VAL A 70 -0.91 -2.27 11.16
C VAL A 70 0.03 -2.41 9.98
N GLU A 71 0.93 -3.39 10.07
CA GLU A 71 1.79 -3.82 8.97
C GLU A 71 1.32 -5.18 8.48
N VAL A 72 1.19 -5.35 7.17
CA VAL A 72 0.75 -6.60 6.54
C VAL A 72 1.92 -7.22 5.78
N LYS A 73 2.14 -8.50 5.97
CA LYS A 73 3.13 -9.25 5.21
C LYS A 73 2.46 -10.48 4.59
N ALA A 74 2.06 -10.33 3.33
CA ALA A 74 1.49 -11.43 2.54
C ALA A 74 2.56 -12.45 2.15
N GLY A 75 2.15 -13.73 2.01
CA GLY A 75 3.03 -14.84 1.63
C GLY A 75 3.98 -15.29 2.73
N GLU A 76 5.05 -15.97 2.34
CA GLU A 76 5.98 -16.60 3.28
C GLU A 76 6.93 -15.59 3.92
N VAL A 77 7.24 -15.82 5.19
CA VAL A 77 8.30 -15.17 5.96
C VAL A 77 9.23 -16.24 6.51
N THR A 78 10.47 -15.87 6.78
CA THR A 78 11.46 -16.76 7.40
C THR A 78 11.75 -16.26 8.80
N ILE A 79 11.68 -17.16 9.80
CA ILE A 79 12.05 -16.85 11.18
C ILE A 79 13.28 -17.66 11.54
N ALA A 80 14.39 -16.99 11.81
CA ALA A 80 15.64 -17.61 12.23
C ALA A 80 16.21 -16.83 13.42
N ASN A 81 16.55 -17.56 14.50
CA ASN A 81 17.07 -16.97 15.74
C ASN A 81 16.20 -15.82 16.29
N GLY A 82 14.88 -15.92 16.14
CA GLY A 82 13.93 -14.90 16.55
C GLY A 82 13.86 -13.66 15.64
N GLN A 83 14.63 -13.61 14.58
CA GLN A 83 14.55 -12.55 13.57
C GLN A 83 13.62 -12.98 12.44
N MET A 84 12.61 -12.18 12.17
CA MET A 84 11.68 -12.38 11.06
C MET A 84 12.13 -11.60 9.84
N THR A 85 12.33 -12.29 8.73
CA THR A 85 12.71 -11.70 7.44
C THR A 85 11.72 -12.07 6.36
N LYS A 86 11.53 -11.17 5.41
CA LYS A 86 10.79 -11.42 4.16
C LYS A 86 11.70 -11.16 2.97
N LEU A 87 11.66 -12.07 2.00
CA LEU A 87 12.42 -11.94 0.76
C LEU A 87 11.66 -11.05 -0.23
N TYR A 88 12.36 -10.06 -0.78
CA TYR A 88 11.91 -9.19 -1.87
C TYR A 88 12.88 -9.27 -3.04
N GLU A 89 12.55 -8.66 -4.17
CA GLU A 89 13.41 -8.62 -5.36
C GLU A 89 14.79 -7.97 -5.06
N ASP A 90 14.80 -6.97 -4.17
CA ASP A 90 15.99 -6.24 -3.72
C ASP A 90 16.70 -6.90 -2.50
N GLY A 91 16.25 -8.09 -2.07
CA GLY A 91 16.84 -8.89 -1.01
C GLY A 91 15.98 -9.04 0.25
N PRO A 92 16.50 -9.73 1.27
CA PRO A 92 15.76 -9.97 2.51
C PRO A 92 15.65 -8.69 3.36
N LYS A 93 14.45 -8.41 3.88
CA LYS A 93 14.20 -7.29 4.79
C LYS A 93 13.75 -7.79 6.16
N ASP A 94 14.31 -7.20 7.22
CA ASP A 94 13.95 -7.48 8.62
C ASP A 94 12.61 -6.80 8.95
N VAL A 95 11.56 -7.61 9.08
CA VAL A 95 10.19 -7.16 9.37
C VAL A 95 10.11 -6.52 10.76
N GLY A 96 10.75 -7.10 11.77
CA GLY A 96 10.75 -6.56 13.12
C GLY A 96 11.45 -5.20 13.21
N ARG A 97 12.51 -4.98 12.45
CA ARG A 97 13.18 -3.68 12.37
C ARG A 97 12.29 -2.65 11.64
N GLN A 98 11.64 -3.06 10.56
CA GLN A 98 10.74 -2.19 9.80
C GLN A 98 9.62 -1.66 10.70
N THR A 99 8.88 -2.54 11.37
CA THR A 99 7.77 -2.15 12.26
C THR A 99 8.23 -1.27 13.42
N SER A 100 9.43 -1.52 13.98
CA SER A 100 9.99 -0.69 15.06
C SER A 100 10.34 0.72 14.58
N VAL A 101 10.91 0.87 13.38
CA VAL A 101 11.26 2.17 12.80
C VAL A 101 9.99 2.98 12.47
N GLN A 102 8.99 2.34 11.89
CA GLN A 102 7.70 2.97 11.61
C GLN A 102 7.03 3.47 12.91
N PHE A 103 6.97 2.62 13.92
CA PHE A 103 6.41 2.97 15.23
C PHE A 103 7.11 4.18 15.84
N ALA A 104 8.45 4.17 15.89
CA ALA A 104 9.23 5.28 16.44
C ALA A 104 9.01 6.59 15.67
N ALA A 105 8.92 6.52 14.34
CA ALA A 105 8.67 7.69 13.48
C ALA A 105 7.30 8.32 13.74
N VAL A 106 6.25 7.50 13.89
CA VAL A 106 4.90 8.00 14.18
C VAL A 106 4.82 8.63 15.55
N VAL A 107 5.38 7.97 16.57
CA VAL A 107 5.41 8.50 17.96
C VAL A 107 6.16 9.83 18.03
N ASP A 108 7.32 9.93 17.36
CA ASP A 108 8.11 11.18 17.31
C ASP A 108 7.30 12.32 16.68
N ARG A 109 6.62 12.07 15.57
CA ARG A 109 5.79 13.08 14.89
C ARG A 109 4.58 13.50 15.70
N LEU A 110 3.88 12.56 16.33
CA LEU A 110 2.78 12.88 17.24
C LEU A 110 3.25 13.76 18.39
N ASN A 111 4.41 13.44 18.99
CA ASN A 111 5.01 14.25 20.06
C ASN A 111 5.37 15.66 19.57
N LYS A 112 5.97 15.80 18.38
CA LYS A 112 6.29 17.11 17.77
C LYS A 112 5.04 17.93 17.46
N ALA A 113 3.94 17.28 17.10
CA ALA A 113 2.63 17.93 16.90
C ALA A 113 1.90 18.26 18.22
N GLY A 114 2.48 17.88 19.37
CA GLY A 114 1.86 18.09 20.68
C GLY A 114 0.64 17.20 20.93
N LEU A 115 0.55 16.08 20.19
CA LEU A 115 -0.55 15.12 20.31
C LEU A 115 -0.12 13.96 21.22
N ARG A 116 -0.85 13.79 22.31
CA ARG A 116 -0.64 12.69 23.27
C ARG A 116 -1.72 11.66 23.09
N THR A 117 -1.33 10.46 22.68
CA THR A 117 -2.23 9.32 22.52
C THR A 117 -1.47 8.03 22.81
N HIS A 118 -2.20 6.97 23.12
CA HIS A 118 -1.63 5.65 23.16
C HIS A 118 -1.43 5.16 21.72
N VAL A 119 -0.20 4.75 21.40
CA VAL A 119 0.15 4.18 20.10
C VAL A 119 0.65 2.76 20.31
N THR A 120 0.08 1.82 19.60
CA THR A 120 0.57 0.45 19.55
C THR A 120 0.75 0.01 18.09
N ASN A 121 1.35 -1.16 17.86
CA ASN A 121 1.51 -1.72 16.52
C ASN A 121 1.19 -3.21 16.50
N CYS A 122 0.77 -3.71 15.35
CA CYS A 122 0.63 -5.14 15.12
C CYS A 122 1.16 -5.52 13.73
N LEU A 123 1.48 -6.80 13.60
CA LEU A 123 1.87 -7.45 12.35
C LEU A 123 0.80 -8.46 11.96
N VAL A 124 0.30 -8.37 10.74
CA VAL A 124 -0.69 -9.28 10.16
C VAL A 124 -0.01 -10.16 9.11
N LEU A 125 -0.11 -11.48 9.29
CA LEU A 125 0.46 -12.51 8.42
C LEU A 125 -0.68 -13.39 7.90
N PRO A 126 -1.44 -12.96 6.88
CA PRO A 126 -2.66 -13.66 6.48
C PRO A 126 -2.41 -15.04 5.87
N ASP A 127 -1.19 -15.30 5.39
CA ASP A 127 -0.82 -16.52 4.67
C ASP A 127 0.19 -17.40 5.42
N TYR A 128 0.65 -16.98 6.61
CA TYR A 128 1.72 -17.67 7.33
C TYR A 128 1.30 -18.00 8.77
N VAL A 129 1.66 -19.20 9.24
CA VAL A 129 1.43 -19.68 10.60
C VAL A 129 2.75 -19.64 11.37
N ILE A 130 2.80 -18.85 12.43
CA ILE A 130 4.02 -18.74 13.26
C ILE A 130 4.22 -19.97 14.13
N GLY A 131 3.15 -20.58 14.64
CA GLY A 131 3.24 -21.68 15.60
C GLY A 131 3.95 -21.24 16.90
N ASP A 132 4.86 -22.08 17.38
CA ASP A 132 5.62 -21.84 18.62
C ASP A 132 6.90 -21.01 18.42
N GLN A 133 7.08 -20.41 17.24
CA GLN A 133 8.28 -19.62 16.93
C GLN A 133 8.22 -18.27 17.66
N HIS A 134 9.32 -17.86 18.25
CA HIS A 134 9.46 -16.58 18.94
C HIS A 134 10.03 -15.51 18.01
N VAL A 135 9.41 -14.32 18.01
CA VAL A 135 9.89 -13.14 17.27
C VAL A 135 10.37 -12.09 18.28
N ILE A 136 11.65 -11.73 18.24
CA ILE A 136 12.29 -10.92 19.32
C ILE A 136 11.68 -9.52 19.43
N LYS A 137 11.33 -8.86 18.33
CA LYS A 137 10.95 -7.44 18.33
C LYS A 137 9.44 -7.19 18.36
N ILE A 138 8.64 -8.23 18.20
CA ILE A 138 7.19 -8.11 18.14
C ILE A 138 6.59 -9.12 19.13
N PRO A 139 5.92 -8.64 20.19
CA PRO A 139 5.26 -9.52 21.15
C PRO A 139 4.23 -10.43 20.46
N PRO A 140 4.10 -11.70 20.86
CA PRO A 140 3.18 -12.65 20.23
C PRO A 140 1.72 -12.17 20.18
N GLN A 141 1.30 -11.38 21.16
CA GLN A 141 -0.04 -10.79 21.24
C GLN A 141 -0.31 -9.80 20.09
N ARG A 142 0.77 -9.18 19.56
CA ARG A 142 0.71 -8.20 18.46
C ARG A 142 0.95 -8.82 17.08
N ILE A 143 0.99 -10.16 16.98
CA ILE A 143 1.10 -10.86 15.72
C ILE A 143 -0.22 -11.59 15.46
N ILE A 144 -0.83 -11.27 14.33
CA ILE A 144 -2.07 -11.91 13.85
C ILE A 144 -1.68 -12.75 12.63
N ASP A 145 -1.43 -14.02 12.86
CA ASP A 145 -1.08 -14.97 11.81
C ASP A 145 -2.32 -15.61 11.16
N ALA A 146 -2.12 -16.51 10.21
CA ALA A 146 -3.20 -17.16 9.47
C ALA A 146 -4.20 -17.87 10.40
N THR A 147 -3.77 -18.43 11.54
CA THR A 147 -4.65 -19.12 12.49
C THR A 147 -5.58 -18.18 13.27
N ARG A 148 -5.18 -16.92 13.39
CA ARG A 148 -5.90 -15.88 14.13
C ARG A 148 -6.59 -14.87 13.21
N PHE A 149 -6.43 -15.00 11.90
CA PHE A 149 -6.85 -14.01 10.91
C PHE A 149 -8.37 -13.81 10.87
N ASP A 150 -9.16 -14.84 11.11
CA ASP A 150 -10.63 -14.72 11.18
C ASP A 150 -11.10 -13.87 12.36
N ARG A 151 -10.25 -13.68 13.38
CA ARG A 151 -10.49 -12.85 14.56
C ARG A 151 -9.85 -11.46 14.46
N LEU A 152 -9.40 -11.04 13.28
CA LEU A 152 -8.66 -9.80 13.06
C LEU A 152 -9.30 -8.60 13.77
N GLY A 153 -10.59 -8.33 13.52
CA GLY A 153 -11.28 -7.18 14.11
C GLY A 153 -11.42 -7.24 15.63
N SER A 154 -11.67 -8.41 16.22
CA SER A 154 -11.73 -8.57 17.68
C SER A 154 -10.35 -8.34 18.31
N LEU A 155 -9.29 -8.88 17.72
CA LEU A 155 -7.92 -8.70 18.22
C LEU A 155 -7.46 -7.24 18.12
N VAL A 156 -7.80 -6.55 17.03
CA VAL A 156 -7.53 -5.12 16.88
C VAL A 156 -8.27 -4.31 17.96
N ARG A 157 -9.53 -4.64 18.23
CA ARG A 157 -10.29 -4.01 19.34
C ARG A 157 -9.66 -4.30 20.70
N GLU A 158 -9.23 -5.52 20.97
CA GLU A 158 -8.56 -5.91 22.20
C GLU A 158 -7.27 -5.09 22.41
N MET A 159 -6.48 -4.87 21.35
CA MET A 159 -5.25 -4.05 21.41
C MET A 159 -5.51 -2.56 21.67
N LEU A 160 -6.73 -2.08 21.41
CA LEU A 160 -7.15 -0.68 21.57
C LEU A 160 -8.11 -0.45 22.74
N ALA A 161 -8.56 -1.50 23.45
CA ALA A 161 -9.68 -1.43 24.37
C ALA A 161 -9.34 -0.90 25.77
N ASP A 162 -8.09 -1.11 26.22
CA ASP A 162 -7.70 -0.85 27.63
C ASP A 162 -7.20 0.57 27.89
N GLU A 163 -7.29 1.45 26.88
CA GLU A 163 -6.69 2.76 26.97
C GLU A 163 -7.71 3.86 27.30
N GLN A 164 -7.24 4.85 28.02
CA GLN A 164 -8.06 6.00 28.40
C GLN A 164 -8.44 6.84 27.18
N ALA A 165 -9.64 7.41 27.20
CA ALA A 165 -10.07 8.32 26.15
C ALA A 165 -9.14 9.54 26.05
N VAL A 166 -8.73 9.86 24.83
CA VAL A 166 -7.94 11.05 24.50
C VAL A 166 -8.89 12.18 24.12
N SER A 167 -8.68 13.37 24.68
CA SER A 167 -9.58 14.52 24.42
C SER A 167 -9.46 15.13 23.02
N GLU A 168 -8.51 14.66 22.19
CA GLU A 168 -8.12 15.33 20.94
C GLU A 168 -8.30 14.48 19.69
N VAL A 169 -9.33 13.61 19.66
CA VAL A 169 -9.58 12.67 18.54
C VAL A 169 -9.63 13.38 17.20
N GLU A 170 -10.30 14.52 17.10
CA GLU A 170 -10.40 15.28 15.85
C GLU A 170 -9.06 15.87 15.40
N ARG A 171 -8.18 16.24 16.34
CA ARG A 171 -6.81 16.68 15.99
C ARG A 171 -5.97 15.51 15.49
N LEU A 172 -6.10 14.32 16.08
CA LEU A 172 -5.46 13.09 15.59
C LEU A 172 -5.92 12.73 14.18
N ARG A 173 -7.23 12.82 13.94
CA ARG A 173 -7.81 12.61 12.61
C ARG A 173 -7.20 13.54 11.57
N LYS A 174 -7.17 14.84 11.85
CA LYS A 174 -6.56 15.86 10.98
C LYS A 174 -5.06 15.61 10.78
N PHE A 175 -4.36 15.18 11.82
CA PHE A 175 -2.94 14.83 11.74
C PHE A 175 -2.71 13.71 10.73
N PHE A 176 -3.44 12.59 10.81
CA PHE A 176 -3.29 11.49 9.86
C PHE A 176 -3.75 11.85 8.44
N CYS A 177 -4.74 12.73 8.29
CA CYS A 177 -5.16 13.23 6.97
C CYS A 177 -4.15 14.19 6.32
N ASN A 178 -3.51 15.06 7.10
CA ASN A 178 -2.73 16.19 6.56
C ASN A 178 -1.22 15.95 6.61
N GLU A 179 -0.71 15.46 7.74
CA GLU A 179 0.74 15.30 7.96
C GLU A 179 1.30 14.07 7.25
N PHE A 180 0.51 13.03 7.12
CA PHE A 180 0.94 11.81 6.45
C PHE A 180 0.53 11.74 4.98
N ASN A 181 0.17 12.88 4.34
CA ASN A 181 -0.23 12.88 2.94
C ASN A 181 -0.86 11.53 2.55
N VAL A 182 -2.15 11.39 2.77
CA VAL A 182 -2.91 10.25 2.25
C VAL A 182 -2.84 10.35 0.72
N THR A 183 -1.71 9.92 0.16
CA THR A 183 -1.50 9.93 -1.28
C THR A 183 -2.22 8.72 -1.83
N LEU A 184 -3.13 8.98 -2.75
CA LEU A 184 -3.52 7.97 -3.76
C LEU A 184 -2.21 7.33 -4.24
N ASP A 185 -2.11 6.00 -4.16
CA ASP A 185 -0.92 5.28 -4.58
C ASP A 185 -0.58 5.64 -6.03
N MET A 186 0.39 6.55 -6.20
CA MET A 186 0.82 7.03 -7.51
C MET A 186 1.36 5.90 -8.38
N ARG A 187 1.75 4.74 -7.80
CA ARG A 187 2.14 3.54 -8.54
C ARG A 187 0.91 2.90 -9.20
N VAL A 188 -0.20 2.79 -8.46
CA VAL A 188 -1.48 2.29 -9.01
C VAL A 188 -1.96 3.20 -10.13
N LEU A 189 -1.90 4.53 -9.92
CA LEU A 189 -2.25 5.50 -10.96
C LEU A 189 -1.29 5.38 -12.15
N GLY A 190 0.01 5.25 -11.91
CA GLY A 190 1.03 5.05 -12.95
C GLY A 190 0.81 3.76 -13.75
N GLU A 191 0.48 2.63 -13.09
CA GLU A 191 0.14 1.39 -13.78
C GLU A 191 -1.17 1.47 -14.56
N GLN A 192 -2.18 2.15 -14.02
CA GLN A 192 -3.43 2.39 -14.73
C GLN A 192 -3.22 3.23 -15.99
N VAL A 193 -2.42 4.31 -15.89
CA VAL A 193 -2.05 5.14 -17.04
C VAL A 193 -1.25 4.31 -18.04
N ARG A 194 -0.29 3.51 -17.60
CA ARG A 194 0.50 2.63 -18.45
C ARG A 194 -0.39 1.59 -19.16
N THR A 195 -1.29 0.94 -18.42
CA THR A 195 -2.22 -0.05 -19.00
C THR A 195 -3.18 0.59 -20.00
N ALA A 196 -3.72 1.77 -19.69
CA ALA A 196 -4.57 2.51 -20.62
C ALA A 196 -3.79 2.93 -21.88
N THR A 197 -2.54 3.37 -21.71
CA THR A 197 -1.64 3.74 -22.81
C THR A 197 -1.33 2.55 -23.72
N VAL A 198 -1.04 1.38 -23.13
CA VAL A 198 -0.81 0.14 -23.89
C VAL A 198 -2.07 -0.26 -24.67
N ARG A 199 -3.24 -0.25 -24.03
CA ARG A 199 -4.51 -0.57 -24.72
C ARG A 199 -4.82 0.38 -25.86
N LEU A 200 -4.56 1.68 -25.70
CA LEU A 200 -4.72 2.67 -26.77
C LEU A 200 -3.72 2.43 -27.91
N ALA A 201 -2.47 2.13 -27.58
CA ALA A 201 -1.44 1.81 -28.57
C ALA A 201 -1.79 0.54 -29.36
N ASP A 202 -2.24 -0.53 -28.69
CA ASP A 202 -2.69 -1.76 -29.34
C ASP A 202 -3.91 -1.53 -30.23
N GLY A 203 -4.88 -0.73 -29.78
CA GLY A 203 -6.02 -0.31 -30.60
C GLY A 203 -5.59 0.45 -31.85
N LEU A 204 -4.72 1.44 -31.71
CA LEU A 204 -4.19 2.22 -32.83
C LEU A 204 -3.34 1.36 -33.77
N ALA A 205 -2.50 0.46 -33.24
CA ALA A 205 -1.70 -0.47 -34.03
C ALA A 205 -2.56 -1.41 -34.89
N THR A 206 -3.77 -1.76 -34.42
CA THR A 206 -4.75 -2.55 -35.18
C THR A 206 -5.35 -1.76 -36.32
N TRP A 207 -5.59 -0.45 -36.17
CA TRP A 207 -6.29 0.36 -37.14
C TRP A 207 -5.36 1.09 -38.12
N VAL A 208 -4.19 1.56 -37.68
CA VAL A 208 -3.25 2.31 -38.51
C VAL A 208 -2.90 1.59 -39.84
N PRO A 209 -2.57 0.26 -39.83
CA PRO A 209 -2.30 -0.46 -41.07
C PRO A 209 -3.47 -0.61 -42.03
N ARG A 210 -4.70 -0.35 -41.57
CA ARG A 210 -5.93 -0.43 -42.37
C ARG A 210 -6.30 0.91 -43.01
N ILE A 211 -5.60 1.99 -42.63
CA ILE A 211 -5.83 3.32 -43.20
C ILE A 211 -5.05 3.42 -44.50
N THR A 212 -5.77 3.64 -45.62
CA THR A 212 -5.14 3.91 -46.91
C THR A 212 -4.92 5.42 -47.05
N ALA A 213 -3.65 5.83 -47.01
CA ALA A 213 -3.26 7.22 -47.26
C ALA A 213 -2.80 7.36 -48.70
N PRO A 214 -3.34 8.27 -49.53
CA PRO A 214 -2.93 8.46 -50.93
C PRO A 214 -1.42 8.78 -51.07
N SER A 215 -0.84 9.44 -50.08
CA SER A 215 0.59 9.75 -50.03
C SER A 215 1.48 8.59 -49.52
N GLY A 216 0.89 7.50 -49.06
CA GLY A 216 1.61 6.42 -48.35
C GLY A 216 2.13 6.82 -46.98
N VAL A 217 1.88 8.04 -46.50
CA VAL A 217 2.40 8.56 -45.24
C VAL A 217 1.24 8.86 -44.28
N ILE A 218 1.33 8.30 -43.08
CA ILE A 218 0.41 8.57 -41.96
C ILE A 218 1.15 9.32 -40.86
N LYS A 219 0.70 10.54 -40.57
CA LYS A 219 1.28 11.35 -39.47
C LYS A 219 0.42 11.22 -38.24
N ILE A 220 1.02 10.71 -37.15
CA ILE A 220 0.35 10.60 -35.85
C ILE A 220 0.85 11.70 -34.90
N GLN A 221 -0.04 12.57 -34.49
CA GLN A 221 0.22 13.68 -33.56
C GLN A 221 -0.52 13.42 -32.25
N ALA A 222 0.21 13.53 -31.13
CA ALA A 222 -0.34 13.30 -29.79
C ALA A 222 0.52 14.01 -28.74
N THR A 223 -0.06 14.25 -27.56
CA THR A 223 0.62 14.91 -26.42
C THR A 223 1.74 14.05 -25.84
N ALA A 224 2.59 14.65 -25.01
CA ALA A 224 3.60 13.91 -24.25
C ALA A 224 2.93 12.87 -23.32
N GLY A 225 3.52 11.69 -23.19
CA GLY A 225 2.97 10.61 -22.35
C GLY A 225 1.81 9.81 -22.94
N SER A 226 1.35 10.12 -24.15
CA SER A 226 0.20 9.46 -24.81
C SER A 226 0.50 8.10 -25.46
N GLY A 227 1.71 7.56 -25.28
CA GLY A 227 2.09 6.24 -25.80
C GLY A 227 2.57 6.20 -27.26
N LYS A 228 3.01 7.32 -27.85
CA LYS A 228 3.54 7.36 -29.21
C LYS A 228 4.67 6.36 -29.45
N THR A 229 5.61 6.29 -28.52
CA THR A 229 6.75 5.35 -28.59
C THR A 229 6.26 3.91 -28.53
N GLN A 230 5.30 3.61 -27.65
CA GLN A 230 4.70 2.29 -27.53
C GLN A 230 3.97 1.87 -28.82
N LEU A 231 3.24 2.79 -29.43
CA LEU A 231 2.60 2.56 -30.73
C LEU A 231 3.62 2.29 -31.84
N ALA A 232 4.72 3.05 -31.89
CA ALA A 232 5.79 2.85 -32.87
C ALA A 232 6.45 1.48 -32.71
N LEU A 233 6.75 1.07 -31.48
CA LEU A 233 7.32 -0.26 -31.19
C LEU A 233 6.37 -1.38 -31.60
N LYS A 234 5.07 -1.24 -31.31
CA LYS A 234 4.06 -2.24 -31.68
C LYS A 234 3.92 -2.37 -33.21
N LEU A 235 3.92 -1.26 -33.93
CA LEU A 235 3.88 -1.28 -35.41
C LEU A 235 5.15 -1.89 -36.02
N LEU A 236 6.31 -1.69 -35.39
CA LEU A 236 7.58 -2.32 -35.77
C LEU A 236 7.56 -3.84 -35.56
N GLU A 237 7.06 -4.31 -34.42
CA GLU A 237 6.84 -5.74 -34.14
C GLU A 237 5.93 -6.37 -35.20
N ASP A 238 4.75 -5.76 -35.44
CA ASP A 238 3.79 -6.25 -36.44
C ASP A 238 4.36 -6.23 -37.86
N ALA A 239 5.24 -5.27 -38.21
CA ALA A 239 5.91 -5.22 -39.49
C ALA A 239 6.99 -6.32 -39.61
N SER A 240 7.74 -6.57 -38.55
CA SER A 240 8.75 -7.64 -38.49
C SER A 240 8.11 -9.01 -38.66
N ASP A 241 7.00 -9.27 -37.94
CA ASP A 241 6.27 -10.54 -38.03
C ASP A 241 5.70 -10.81 -39.44
N LYS A 242 5.40 -9.75 -40.17
CA LYS A 242 4.93 -9.82 -41.58
C LYS A 242 6.06 -9.77 -42.62
N SER A 243 7.32 -9.84 -42.18
CA SER A 243 8.52 -9.72 -43.02
C SER A 243 8.53 -8.46 -43.92
N LEU A 244 7.90 -7.37 -43.44
CA LEU A 244 7.89 -6.09 -44.11
C LEU A 244 9.20 -5.33 -43.76
N LYS A 245 9.79 -4.66 -44.77
CA LYS A 245 10.95 -3.81 -44.56
C LYS A 245 10.58 -2.58 -43.75
N SER A 246 11.16 -2.41 -42.59
CA SER A 246 11.13 -1.13 -41.84
C SER A 246 12.31 -0.27 -42.27
N LEU A 247 12.04 0.98 -42.55
CA LEU A 247 13.06 2.00 -42.79
C LEU A 247 13.56 2.61 -41.47
#